data_df49c0e43dae293e327817c5c145b0a5
#
_entry.id   df49c0e43dae293e327817c5c145b0a5
#
_cell.length_a   1.000
_cell.length_b   1.000
_cell.length_c   1.000
_cell.angle_alpha   90.00
_cell.angle_beta   90.00
_cell.angle_gamma   90.00
#
_symmetry.space_group_name_H-M   'P 1'
#
loop_
_entity.id
_entity.type
_entity.pdbx_description
1 polymer ?
#
loop_
_entity_poly.entity_id
_entity_poly.type
_entity_poly.pdbx_seq_one_letter_code
_entity_poly.pdbx_strand_id
1 'polypeptide(L)'
;MTGVLAWMTSAQTKFLKRIGIRGSWFDSLAGRLIAAAAVWILLGLLVGGYVLSSVFRASVEGDFDARLRSDLDEMVAAAEPDAQGDVSLQNRFADPRFERVYSGWYWQITPEGPKGPDTDHAQISRSLFDKVITITDFRKSHDVTWGHGTGPDSQRLRFVSQRIEFPAAEQKNGSRAYSFFVAADVTEVENEVSRFNGTLIWSFAILGFSLICAIFIQVRIGLQPLDRVSAALGRIRDGKAQRLVGNFPAEIRPLASELNSLIDHSAEVVGRARTHVSNLAHFLKTPLSVLVSEAHEHPGTLADVVLRQVGTMRRQVDHYLARARAAGSVNVLGSRTAVRPVIEDLSRVLSRIHADRALTIDVDCPGSLAFRGERQDLEEMAGNLIDNACKWANTRVAVTARSNGAAQFELRVGDDGEGLDEEERARVGARGERLDENVPGSGLGLAIVRDIARLYGGALTLDESPLGGLETRLALPATA
;
A
#
# COMPACT_ATOMS: atom_id res chain seq x y z
N MET A 1 8.75 3.15 26.92
CA MET A 1 9.04 3.24 25.47
C MET A 1 7.80 3.38 24.58
N THR A 2 6.61 3.00 25.00
CA THR A 2 5.37 3.08 24.22
C THR A 2 4.77 4.49 24.03
N GLY A 3 5.05 5.44 24.94
CA GLY A 3 4.52 6.81 24.87
C GLY A 3 5.23 7.72 23.85
N VAL A 4 6.52 7.50 23.59
CA VAL A 4 7.30 8.32 22.63
C VAL A 4 6.93 7.99 21.18
N LEU A 5 6.67 6.72 20.88
CA LEU A 5 6.22 6.28 19.55
C LEU A 5 4.82 6.83 19.20
N ALA A 6 3.89 6.87 20.15
CA ALA A 6 2.56 7.42 19.96
C ALA A 6 2.57 8.95 19.76
N TRP A 7 3.47 9.68 20.43
CA TRP A 7 3.64 11.12 20.25
C TRP A 7 4.28 11.47 18.91
N MET A 8 5.27 10.69 18.45
CA MET A 8 5.91 10.87 17.14
C MET A 8 4.93 10.64 15.98
N THR A 9 4.04 9.64 16.06
CA THR A 9 3.03 9.40 15.02
C THR A 9 1.97 10.49 14.98
N SER A 10 1.56 11.05 16.12
CA SER A 10 0.61 12.18 16.20
C SER A 10 1.20 13.49 15.68
N ALA A 11 2.48 13.76 15.96
CA ALA A 11 3.17 14.95 15.47
C ALA A 11 3.43 14.88 13.95
N GLN A 12 3.81 13.71 13.42
CA GLN A 12 3.99 13.49 11.98
C GLN A 12 2.67 13.66 11.20
N THR A 13 1.56 13.12 11.71
CA THR A 13 0.25 13.26 11.04
C THR A 13 -0.25 14.70 11.03
N LYS A 14 0.02 15.48 12.08
CA LYS A 14 -0.34 16.92 12.13
C LYS A 14 0.54 17.77 11.20
N PHE A 15 1.84 17.46 11.09
CA PHE A 15 2.77 18.17 10.21
C PHE A 15 2.44 17.91 8.72
N LEU A 16 2.15 16.65 8.34
CA LEU A 16 1.80 16.26 6.98
C LEU A 16 0.44 16.80 6.54
N LYS A 17 -0.55 16.92 7.45
CA LYS A 17 -1.84 17.57 7.17
C LYS A 17 -1.71 19.06 6.85
N ARG A 18 -0.67 19.71 7.37
CA ARG A 18 -0.42 21.15 7.17
C ARG A 18 0.19 21.47 5.81
N ILE A 19 0.82 20.48 5.14
CA ILE A 19 1.49 20.62 3.83
C ILE A 19 0.54 20.33 2.65
N GLY A 20 -0.73 19.97 2.91
CA GLY A 20 -1.76 19.84 1.85
C GLY A 20 -1.57 18.66 0.89
N ILE A 21 -0.72 17.68 1.19
CA ILE A 21 -0.52 16.47 0.38
C ILE A 21 -1.67 15.50 0.70
N ARG A 22 -2.80 15.68 0.02
CA ARG A 22 -3.91 14.71 -0.04
C ARG A 22 -3.54 13.63 -1.06
N GLY A 23 -3.08 12.47 -0.58
CA GLY A 23 -2.86 11.33 -1.45
C GLY A 23 -3.01 10.03 -0.67
N SER A 24 -3.75 9.11 -1.20
CA SER A 24 -3.95 7.73 -0.70
C SER A 24 -2.63 6.97 -0.41
N TRP A 25 -1.50 7.54 -0.76
CA TRP A 25 -0.17 6.94 -0.60
C TRP A 25 0.27 6.86 0.87
N PHE A 26 -0.11 7.85 1.71
CA PHE A 26 0.19 7.85 3.15
C PHE A 26 -0.74 6.94 3.97
N ASP A 27 -1.83 6.44 3.37
CA ASP A 27 -2.71 5.47 4.01
C ASP A 27 -2.16 4.04 3.86
N SER A 28 -1.23 3.81 2.94
CA SER A 28 -0.59 2.50 2.75
C SER A 28 0.56 2.28 3.73
N LEU A 29 0.72 1.05 4.24
CA LEU A 29 1.83 0.64 5.08
C LEU A 29 3.19 0.89 4.38
N ALA A 30 3.27 0.58 3.09
CA ALA A 30 4.44 0.83 2.25
C ALA A 30 4.83 2.31 2.24
N GLY A 31 3.87 3.21 1.98
CA GLY A 31 4.10 4.65 1.96
C GLY A 31 4.61 5.19 3.30
N ARG A 32 4.07 4.70 4.40
CA ARG A 32 4.51 5.08 5.76
C ARG A 32 5.94 4.63 6.06
N LEU A 33 6.30 3.40 5.69
CA LEU A 33 7.65 2.89 5.90
C LEU A 33 8.68 3.65 5.05
N ILE A 34 8.39 3.91 3.78
CA ILE A 34 9.26 4.67 2.89
C ILE A 34 9.42 6.12 3.38
N ALA A 35 8.32 6.77 3.78
CA ALA A 35 8.37 8.13 4.30
C ALA A 35 9.19 8.23 5.60
N ALA A 36 9.02 7.31 6.54
CA ALA A 36 9.78 7.25 7.77
C ALA A 36 11.29 7.07 7.49
N ALA A 37 11.63 6.12 6.60
CA ALA A 37 13.01 5.88 6.21
C ALA A 37 13.63 7.10 5.49
N ALA A 38 12.88 7.74 4.58
CA ALA A 38 13.35 8.95 3.88
C ALA A 38 13.66 10.10 4.85
N VAL A 39 12.84 10.30 5.89
CA VAL A 39 13.09 11.31 6.93
C VAL A 39 14.39 11.02 7.69
N TRP A 40 14.60 9.75 8.09
CA TRP A 40 15.83 9.36 8.80
C TRP A 40 17.07 9.48 7.92
N ILE A 41 17.00 9.10 6.65
CA ILE A 41 18.10 9.27 5.68
C ILE A 41 18.41 10.75 5.51
N LEU A 42 17.40 11.59 5.27
CA LEU A 42 17.60 13.04 5.09
C LEU A 42 18.23 13.67 6.32
N LEU A 43 17.72 13.34 7.50
CA LEU A 43 18.28 13.84 8.76
C LEU A 43 19.74 13.41 8.94
N GLY A 44 20.05 12.15 8.70
CA GLY A 44 21.41 11.61 8.79
C GLY A 44 22.38 12.29 7.81
N LEU A 45 21.95 12.48 6.57
CA LEU A 45 22.76 13.17 5.55
C LEU A 45 22.96 14.66 5.88
N LEU A 46 21.94 15.36 6.38
CA LEU A 46 22.04 16.75 6.81
C LEU A 46 23.02 16.91 7.99
N VAL A 47 22.87 16.09 9.01
CA VAL A 47 23.76 16.13 10.18
C VAL A 47 25.19 15.74 9.78
N GLY A 48 25.36 14.64 9.05
CA GLY A 48 26.66 14.19 8.58
C GLY A 48 27.34 15.22 7.65
N GLY A 49 26.57 15.83 6.75
CA GLY A 49 27.03 16.88 5.85
C GLY A 49 27.48 18.13 6.60
N TYR A 50 26.72 18.56 7.59
CA TYR A 50 27.08 19.70 8.44
C TYR A 50 28.36 19.44 9.24
N VAL A 51 28.47 18.28 9.88
CA VAL A 51 29.66 17.90 10.64
C VAL A 51 30.88 17.84 9.74
N LEU A 52 30.79 17.17 8.59
CA LEU A 52 31.91 17.03 7.66
C LEU A 52 32.35 18.38 7.08
N SER A 53 31.38 19.24 6.70
CA SER A 53 31.67 20.60 6.22
C SER A 53 32.32 21.45 7.31
N SER A 54 31.86 21.35 8.56
CA SER A 54 32.45 22.13 9.67
C SER A 54 33.87 21.68 10.03
N VAL A 55 34.11 20.37 10.02
CA VAL A 55 35.46 19.80 10.27
C VAL A 55 36.43 20.20 9.15
N PHE A 56 35.99 20.09 7.91
CA PHE A 56 36.82 20.49 6.76
C PHE A 56 37.14 21.97 6.79
N ARG A 57 36.15 22.84 7.06
CA ARG A 57 36.37 24.29 7.23
C ARG A 57 37.38 24.57 8.31
N ALA A 58 37.22 23.96 9.49
CA ALA A 58 38.12 24.16 10.61
C ALA A 58 39.55 23.70 10.29
N SER A 59 39.71 22.63 9.53
CA SER A 59 41.02 22.14 9.07
C SER A 59 41.72 23.15 8.13
N VAL A 60 40.97 23.60 7.09
CA VAL A 60 41.53 24.56 6.11
C VAL A 60 41.84 25.90 6.75
N GLU A 61 40.96 26.42 7.65
CA GLU A 61 41.25 27.65 8.39
C GLU A 61 42.45 27.48 9.36
N GLY A 62 42.57 26.31 9.98
CA GLY A 62 43.68 26.00 10.86
C GLY A 62 45.03 25.95 10.09
N ASP A 63 45.07 25.32 8.94
CA ASP A 63 46.28 25.29 8.08
C ASP A 63 46.65 26.68 7.55
N PHE A 64 45.63 27.49 7.22
CA PHE A 64 45.83 28.87 6.81
C PHE A 64 46.40 29.73 7.92
N ASP A 65 45.85 29.62 9.14
CA ASP A 65 46.34 30.31 10.32
C ASP A 65 47.76 29.88 10.68
N ALA A 66 48.09 28.61 10.59
CA ALA A 66 49.44 28.10 10.82
C ALA A 66 50.46 28.68 9.84
N ARG A 67 50.08 28.86 8.55
CA ARG A 67 50.96 29.55 7.57
C ARG A 67 51.17 31.01 7.93
N LEU A 68 50.09 31.77 8.18
CA LEU A 68 50.20 33.17 8.58
C LEU A 68 51.12 33.33 9.83
N ARG A 69 50.98 32.39 10.76
CA ARG A 69 51.84 32.39 11.97
C ARG A 69 53.28 32.11 11.63
N SER A 70 53.56 31.12 10.76
CA SER A 70 54.94 30.81 10.32
C SER A 70 55.59 31.98 9.59
N ASP A 71 54.82 32.67 8.67
CA ASP A 71 55.31 33.83 7.96
C ASP A 71 55.59 34.99 8.92
N LEU A 72 54.78 35.20 9.97
CA LEU A 72 55.04 36.19 11.00
C LEU A 72 56.31 35.87 11.80
N ASP A 73 56.46 34.61 12.23
CA ASP A 73 57.64 34.18 13.01
C ASP A 73 58.94 34.29 12.17
N GLU A 74 58.89 34.00 10.85
CA GLU A 74 59.96 34.20 9.92
C GLU A 74 60.32 35.69 9.79
N MET A 75 59.27 36.57 9.67
CA MET A 75 59.48 38.01 9.60
C MET A 75 60.13 38.57 10.87
N VAL A 76 59.68 38.12 12.02
CA VAL A 76 60.23 38.52 13.30
C VAL A 76 61.69 38.06 13.43
N ALA A 77 62.00 36.83 13.01
CA ALA A 77 63.37 36.29 13.04
C ALA A 77 64.33 37.00 12.11
N ALA A 78 63.81 37.53 10.97
CA ALA A 78 64.60 38.26 9.96
C ALA A 78 64.78 39.78 10.29
N ALA A 79 64.11 40.27 11.32
CA ALA A 79 64.14 41.66 11.72
C ALA A 79 65.37 41.99 12.58
N GLU A 80 66.25 42.84 12.08
CA GLU A 80 67.41 43.31 12.79
C GLU A 80 67.36 44.82 12.97
N PRO A 81 67.64 45.32 14.21
CA PRO A 81 67.76 46.75 14.44
C PRO A 81 69.09 47.27 13.82
N ASP A 82 69.01 48.39 13.10
CA ASP A 82 70.20 49.08 12.60
C ASP A 82 70.90 49.88 13.68
N ALA A 83 72.03 50.58 13.34
CA ALA A 83 72.80 51.38 14.30
C ALA A 83 71.98 52.55 14.87
N GLN A 84 70.89 52.96 14.28
CA GLN A 84 69.96 54.02 14.72
C GLN A 84 68.80 53.47 15.51
N GLY A 85 68.69 52.13 15.60
CA GLY A 85 67.60 51.45 16.30
C GLY A 85 66.33 51.30 15.50
N ASP A 86 66.41 51.57 14.19
CA ASP A 86 65.32 51.29 13.27
C ASP A 86 65.40 49.85 12.81
N VAL A 87 64.26 49.14 12.84
CA VAL A 87 64.19 47.74 12.43
C VAL A 87 64.09 47.65 10.93
N SER A 88 65.02 46.90 10.30
CA SER A 88 65.01 46.60 8.88
C SER A 88 65.07 45.09 8.61
N LEU A 89 64.45 44.64 7.53
CA LEU A 89 64.55 43.26 7.07
C LEU A 89 65.81 43.13 6.22
N GLN A 90 66.86 42.48 6.72
CA GLN A 90 68.11 42.28 5.96
C GLN A 90 67.99 41.31 4.80
N ASN A 91 67.09 40.37 4.87
CA ASN A 91 66.79 39.45 3.77
C ASN A 91 65.37 39.70 3.22
N ARG A 92 65.24 39.71 1.88
CA ARG A 92 63.93 39.69 1.25
C ARG A 92 63.18 38.44 1.67
N PHE A 93 61.94 38.64 2.04
CA PHE A 93 61.03 37.50 2.30
C PHE A 93 61.11 36.53 1.14
N ALA A 94 61.38 35.25 1.40
CA ALA A 94 61.60 34.25 0.38
C ALA A 94 60.34 33.92 -0.41
N ASP A 95 59.16 34.27 0.07
CA ASP A 95 57.92 33.95 -0.60
C ASP A 95 57.55 34.96 -1.71
N PRO A 96 57.51 34.52 -2.99
CA PRO A 96 57.18 35.37 -4.13
C PRO A 96 55.82 36.05 -4.08
N ARG A 97 54.92 35.59 -3.20
CA ARG A 97 53.58 36.18 -3.02
C ARG A 97 53.67 37.61 -2.48
N PHE A 98 54.61 37.93 -1.64
CA PHE A 98 54.82 39.29 -1.12
C PHE A 98 55.45 40.25 -2.12
N GLU A 99 55.98 39.77 -3.25
CA GLU A 99 56.59 40.57 -4.27
C GLU A 99 55.62 41.02 -5.41
N ARG A 100 54.46 40.37 -5.51
CA ARG A 100 53.44 40.69 -6.53
C ARG A 100 52.48 41.75 -6.03
N VAL A 101 52.30 42.83 -6.73
CA VAL A 101 51.36 43.89 -6.40
C VAL A 101 49.92 43.29 -6.28
N TYR A 102 49.25 43.57 -5.18
CA TYR A 102 47.92 43.13 -4.81
C TYR A 102 47.69 41.61 -4.90
N SER A 103 48.74 40.87 -4.53
CA SER A 103 48.72 39.41 -4.52
C SER A 103 47.75 38.77 -3.56
N GLY A 104 47.23 39.54 -2.61
CA GLY A 104 46.44 39.02 -1.50
C GLY A 104 47.29 38.65 -0.26
N TRP A 105 48.64 38.62 -0.37
CA TRP A 105 49.54 38.36 0.76
C TRP A 105 50.33 39.61 1.08
N TYR A 106 50.24 40.05 2.34
CA TYR A 106 50.75 41.33 2.76
C TYR A 106 51.50 41.22 4.08
N TRP A 107 52.60 41.94 4.21
CA TRP A 107 53.23 42.16 5.48
C TRP A 107 53.47 43.64 5.73
N GLN A 108 53.55 44.06 7.00
CA GLN A 108 53.78 45.42 7.41
C GLN A 108 54.49 45.43 8.76
N ILE A 109 55.52 46.28 8.93
CA ILE A 109 56.17 46.55 10.21
C ILE A 109 55.94 48.01 10.50
N THR A 110 55.26 48.30 11.60
CA THR A 110 54.86 49.67 11.97
C THR A 110 55.53 50.05 13.28
N PRO A 111 56.30 51.12 13.33
CA PRO A 111 56.83 51.66 14.58
C PRO A 111 55.67 52.14 15.50
N GLU A 112 55.81 51.95 16.78
CA GLU A 112 54.85 52.50 17.76
C GLU A 112 55.39 53.78 18.38
N GLY A 113 54.72 54.89 18.09
CA GLY A 113 54.98 56.20 18.70
C GLY A 113 54.12 56.46 19.94
N PRO A 114 54.33 57.58 20.65
CA PRO A 114 53.60 57.97 21.83
C PRO A 114 52.09 58.16 21.61
N LYS A 115 51.72 58.38 20.35
CA LYS A 115 50.29 58.60 19.93
C LYS A 115 49.65 57.40 19.30
N GLY A 116 50.34 56.28 19.20
CA GLY A 116 49.88 55.05 18.52
C GLY A 116 50.84 54.65 17.36
N PRO A 117 50.39 53.71 16.50
CA PRO A 117 51.21 53.25 15.35
C PRO A 117 51.57 54.42 14.40
N ASP A 118 52.83 54.52 14.08
CA ASP A 118 53.33 55.50 13.13
C ASP A 118 53.31 54.91 11.72
N THR A 119 52.19 55.14 11.00
CA THR A 119 51.96 54.60 9.65
C THR A 119 52.82 55.27 8.58
N ASP A 120 53.31 56.47 8.84
CA ASP A 120 54.14 57.21 7.88
C ASP A 120 55.54 56.63 7.72
N HIS A 121 56.01 55.92 8.76
CA HIS A 121 57.29 55.25 8.77
C HIS A 121 57.17 53.72 8.74
N ALA A 122 56.01 53.21 8.30
CA ALA A 122 55.77 51.77 8.20
C ALA A 122 56.58 51.17 7.02
N GLN A 123 57.27 50.07 7.29
CA GLN A 123 57.81 49.22 6.22
C GLN A 123 56.73 48.28 5.74
N ILE A 124 56.55 48.22 4.41
CA ILE A 124 55.49 47.44 3.79
C ILE A 124 56.01 46.48 2.74
N SER A 125 55.31 45.37 2.55
CA SER A 125 55.55 44.44 1.45
C SER A 125 55.35 45.14 0.11
N ARG A 126 56.08 44.72 -0.90
CA ARG A 126 55.89 45.22 -2.29
C ARG A 126 54.47 44.94 -2.78
N SER A 127 53.82 43.92 -2.27
CA SER A 127 52.45 43.60 -2.59
C SER A 127 51.41 44.63 -2.17
N LEU A 128 51.69 45.43 -1.11
CA LEU A 128 50.88 46.59 -0.69
C LEU A 128 51.00 47.79 -1.59
N PHE A 129 52.10 47.89 -2.35
CA PHE A 129 52.45 48.97 -3.27
C PHE A 129 52.58 50.35 -2.54
N ASP A 130 51.48 51.11 -2.52
CA ASP A 130 51.39 52.44 -1.93
C ASP A 130 50.41 52.56 -0.77
N LYS A 131 49.82 51.42 -0.34
CA LYS A 131 48.80 51.41 0.70
C LYS A 131 49.33 50.81 2.02
N VAL A 132 48.92 51.43 3.10
CA VAL A 132 49.17 50.95 4.46
C VAL A 132 47.88 50.41 5.02
N ILE A 133 47.93 49.23 5.62
CA ILE A 133 46.76 48.64 6.27
C ILE A 133 46.66 49.25 7.65
N THR A 134 45.57 50.01 7.91
CA THR A 134 45.29 50.60 9.22
C THR A 134 44.52 49.60 10.06
N ILE A 135 45.10 49.15 11.16
CA ILE A 135 44.43 48.23 12.09
C ILE A 135 43.91 49.08 13.23
N THR A 136 42.58 49.12 13.36
CA THR A 136 41.86 49.93 14.37
C THR A 136 41.80 49.29 15.74
N ASP A 137 42.11 48.00 15.85
CA ASP A 137 41.95 47.26 17.12
C ASP A 137 43.31 46.71 17.64
N PHE A 138 44.21 47.65 18.01
CA PHE A 138 45.43 47.28 18.69
C PHE A 138 45.19 47.04 20.19
N ARG A 139 45.06 45.79 20.59
CA ARG A 139 45.22 45.43 21.97
C ARG A 139 46.71 45.55 22.36
N LYS A 140 47.03 46.35 23.37
CA LYS A 140 48.39 46.49 23.95
C LYS A 140 48.77 45.19 24.71
N SER A 141 48.93 44.10 24.00
CA SER A 141 49.38 42.82 24.54
C SER A 141 50.64 42.41 23.77
N HIS A 142 51.59 41.79 24.49
CA HIS A 142 52.78 41.16 23.88
C HIS A 142 52.39 39.85 23.16
N ASP A 143 51.12 39.42 23.31
CA ASP A 143 50.60 38.22 22.70
C ASP A 143 50.19 38.44 21.22
N VAL A 144 50.20 37.37 20.50
CA VAL A 144 49.77 37.35 19.10
C VAL A 144 48.29 37.67 19.02
N THR A 145 47.94 38.60 18.15
CA THR A 145 46.58 39.05 17.91
C THR A 145 46.12 38.63 16.53
N TRP A 146 44.96 37.99 16.47
CA TRP A 146 44.28 37.60 15.25
C TRP A 146 43.14 38.53 14.93
N GLY A 147 42.90 38.80 13.66
CA GLY A 147 41.77 39.62 13.25
C GLY A 147 41.43 39.51 11.77
N HIS A 148 40.40 40.25 11.38
CA HIS A 148 40.02 40.41 9.98
C HIS A 148 40.15 41.88 9.60
N GLY A 149 40.52 42.11 8.33
CA GLY A 149 40.69 43.45 7.76
C GLY A 149 40.26 43.52 6.33
N THR A 150 40.37 44.73 5.76
CA THR A 150 40.12 44.95 4.31
C THR A 150 41.45 45.31 3.65
N GLY A 151 41.80 44.62 2.61
CA GLY A 151 42.99 44.86 1.81
C GLY A 151 42.84 45.97 0.77
N PRO A 152 43.92 46.24 0.02
CA PRO A 152 43.98 47.32 -0.96
C PRO A 152 42.90 47.30 -2.03
N ASP A 153 42.46 46.13 -2.47
CA ASP A 153 41.46 45.90 -3.50
C ASP A 153 40.14 45.35 -2.95
N SER A 154 39.75 45.87 -1.79
CA SER A 154 38.53 45.42 -1.06
C SER A 154 38.55 43.92 -0.73
N GLN A 155 39.70 43.30 -0.72
CA GLN A 155 39.92 41.91 -0.35
C GLN A 155 39.62 41.71 1.15
N ARG A 156 39.00 40.56 1.47
CA ARG A 156 38.83 40.19 2.88
C ARG A 156 40.07 39.51 3.40
N LEU A 157 40.75 40.22 4.29
CA LEU A 157 41.99 39.73 4.87
C LEU A 157 41.77 39.11 6.23
N ARG A 158 42.46 38.01 6.50
CA ARG A 158 42.75 37.51 7.83
C ARG A 158 44.17 37.86 8.16
N PHE A 159 44.39 38.39 9.35
CA PHE A 159 45.71 38.81 9.72
C PHE A 159 46.14 38.26 11.10
N VAL A 160 47.41 38.16 11.26
CA VAL A 160 48.10 37.93 12.54
C VAL A 160 49.06 39.07 12.81
N SER A 161 49.09 39.58 14.03
CA SER A 161 50.03 40.63 14.41
C SER A 161 50.64 40.33 15.78
N GLN A 162 51.89 40.78 15.96
CA GLN A 162 52.62 40.67 17.21
C GLN A 162 53.41 41.97 17.47
N ARG A 163 53.34 42.42 18.71
CA ARG A 163 54.11 43.55 19.19
C ARG A 163 55.43 43.08 19.76
N ILE A 164 56.55 43.65 19.27
CA ILE A 164 57.90 43.31 19.74
C ILE A 164 58.66 44.60 20.10
N GLU A 165 59.36 44.54 21.21
CA GLU A 165 60.18 45.64 21.69
C GLU A 165 61.69 45.36 21.43
N PHE A 166 62.33 46.26 20.68
CA PHE A 166 63.74 46.22 20.44
C PHE A 166 64.51 47.25 21.32
N PRO A 167 65.70 46.92 21.82
CA PRO A 167 66.52 47.85 22.61
C PRO A 167 66.97 48.98 21.69
N ALA A 168 66.75 50.26 22.10
CA ALA A 168 67.22 51.46 21.39
C ALA A 168 68.65 51.84 21.81
N ALA A 169 69.59 51.95 20.85
CA ALA A 169 71.00 52.16 21.10
C ALA A 169 71.32 53.54 21.72
N GLU A 170 70.50 54.58 21.53
CA GLU A 170 70.78 55.95 21.95
C GLU A 170 70.23 56.35 23.36
N GLN A 171 69.34 55.57 23.93
CA GLN A 171 68.80 55.86 25.28
C GLN A 171 69.16 54.73 26.25
N LYS A 172 69.87 55.06 27.30
CA LYS A 172 70.34 54.19 28.42
C LYS A 172 69.16 53.52 29.18
N ASN A 173 68.15 53.05 28.64
CA ASN A 173 66.95 52.28 29.03
C ASN A 173 65.74 52.50 28.11
N GLY A 174 65.93 52.87 26.81
CA GLY A 174 64.85 53.05 25.87
C GLY A 174 64.63 51.78 25.06
N SER A 175 63.41 51.32 24.99
CA SER A 175 62.97 50.33 24.00
C SER A 175 62.04 50.99 22.98
N ARG A 176 62.17 50.62 21.71
CA ARG A 176 61.19 50.94 20.65
C ARG A 176 60.32 49.72 20.39
N ALA A 177 59.03 49.92 20.37
CA ALA A 177 58.10 48.89 20.06
C ALA A 177 57.72 48.94 18.56
N TYR A 178 57.65 47.82 17.95
CA TYR A 178 57.21 47.63 16.56
C TYR A 178 56.04 46.62 16.51
N SER A 179 55.08 46.93 15.68
CA SER A 179 53.98 45.98 15.39
C SER A 179 54.29 45.26 14.04
N PHE A 180 54.50 43.98 14.16
CA PHE A 180 54.66 43.06 13.04
C PHE A 180 53.34 42.55 12.61
N PHE A 181 53.02 42.61 11.35
CA PHE A 181 51.71 42.26 10.80
C PHE A 181 51.87 41.44 9.51
N VAL A 182 51.19 40.31 9.44
CA VAL A 182 51.05 39.49 8.23
C VAL A 182 49.59 39.24 8.00
N ALA A 183 49.18 39.43 6.75
CA ALA A 183 47.77 39.21 6.35
C ALA A 183 47.70 38.49 5.02
N ALA A 184 46.63 37.71 4.89
CA ALA A 184 46.34 37.08 3.62
C ALA A 184 44.83 37.09 3.28
N ASP A 185 44.52 37.05 1.96
CA ASP A 185 43.18 37.03 1.45
C ASP A 185 42.53 35.65 1.76
N VAL A 186 41.34 35.67 2.39
CA VAL A 186 40.57 34.48 2.72
C VAL A 186 39.77 33.90 1.56
N THR A 187 39.77 34.59 0.44
CA THR A 187 38.98 34.19 -0.76
C THR A 187 39.40 32.79 -1.27
N GLU A 188 40.68 32.46 -1.17
CA GLU A 188 41.18 31.14 -1.59
C GLU A 188 40.62 30.04 -0.67
N VAL A 189 40.65 30.26 0.63
CA VAL A 189 40.06 29.36 1.66
C VAL A 189 38.57 29.16 1.44
N GLU A 190 37.84 30.28 1.24
CA GLU A 190 36.39 30.23 0.99
C GLU A 190 36.04 29.47 -0.26
N ASN A 191 36.82 29.65 -1.34
CA ASN A 191 36.65 28.93 -2.59
C ASN A 191 36.88 27.42 -2.41
N GLU A 192 37.92 27.04 -1.66
CA GLU A 192 38.23 25.64 -1.39
C GLU A 192 37.09 24.98 -0.58
N VAL A 193 36.62 25.63 0.50
CA VAL A 193 35.48 25.17 1.28
C VAL A 193 34.19 25.08 0.44
N SER A 194 33.97 26.06 -0.46
CA SER A 194 32.81 26.07 -1.36
C SER A 194 32.84 24.93 -2.35
N ARG A 195 34.00 24.64 -2.97
CA ARG A 195 34.18 23.49 -3.87
C ARG A 195 33.94 22.17 -3.15
N PHE A 196 34.48 22.02 -1.93
CA PHE A 196 34.27 20.86 -1.11
C PHE A 196 32.76 20.66 -0.80
N ASN A 197 32.09 21.73 -0.34
CA ASN A 197 30.66 21.69 -0.05
C ASN A 197 29.83 21.34 -1.29
N GLY A 198 30.17 21.88 -2.45
CA GLY A 198 29.53 21.53 -3.70
C GLY A 198 29.63 20.03 -4.03
N THR A 199 30.84 19.48 -3.91
CA THR A 199 31.10 18.05 -4.11
C THR A 199 30.35 17.20 -3.10
N LEU A 200 30.33 17.62 -1.83
CA LEU A 200 29.64 16.94 -0.74
C LEU A 200 28.11 16.88 -0.98
N ILE A 201 27.52 18.01 -1.38
CA ILE A 201 26.08 18.10 -1.69
C ILE A 201 25.71 17.12 -2.82
N TRP A 202 26.45 17.11 -3.91
CA TRP A 202 26.19 16.21 -5.02
C TRP A 202 26.37 14.73 -4.62
N SER A 203 27.44 14.42 -3.87
CA SER A 203 27.68 13.06 -3.40
C SER A 203 26.56 12.58 -2.48
N PHE A 204 26.10 13.44 -1.57
CA PHE A 204 25.00 13.09 -0.64
C PHE A 204 23.64 13.05 -1.34
N ALA A 205 23.41 13.86 -2.36
CA ALA A 205 22.22 13.79 -3.19
C ALA A 205 22.12 12.45 -3.92
N ILE A 206 23.21 12.00 -4.54
CA ILE A 206 23.28 10.70 -5.22
C ILE A 206 23.09 9.56 -4.21
N LEU A 207 23.78 9.60 -3.08
CA LEU A 207 23.66 8.60 -2.01
C LEU A 207 22.24 8.53 -1.47
N GLY A 208 21.64 9.68 -1.15
CA GLY A 208 20.28 9.76 -0.63
C GLY A 208 19.25 9.22 -1.61
N PHE A 209 19.39 9.60 -2.90
CA PHE A 209 18.53 9.07 -3.95
C PHE A 209 18.65 7.55 -4.08
N SER A 210 19.88 7.02 -4.10
CA SER A 210 20.11 5.58 -4.22
C SER A 210 19.54 4.79 -3.04
N LEU A 211 19.69 5.32 -1.81
CA LEU A 211 19.12 4.71 -0.60
C LEU A 211 17.58 4.71 -0.63
N ILE A 212 16.95 5.81 -1.05
CA ILE A 212 15.49 5.88 -1.19
C ILE A 212 15.00 4.88 -2.23
N CYS A 213 15.68 4.77 -3.37
CA CYS A 213 15.35 3.76 -4.39
C CYS A 213 15.50 2.34 -3.85
N ALA A 214 16.58 2.05 -3.12
CA ALA A 214 16.79 0.74 -2.51
C ALA A 214 15.69 0.38 -1.52
N ILE A 215 15.30 1.31 -0.63
CA ILE A 215 14.20 1.11 0.33
C ILE A 215 12.87 0.92 -0.39
N PHE A 216 12.61 1.70 -1.44
CA PHE A 216 11.39 1.54 -2.24
C PHE A 216 11.28 0.14 -2.83
N ILE A 217 12.36 -0.37 -3.43
CA ILE A 217 12.42 -1.72 -3.99
C ILE A 217 12.25 -2.76 -2.88
N GLN A 218 12.97 -2.63 -1.78
CA GLN A 218 12.93 -3.55 -0.63
C GLN A 218 11.52 -3.65 -0.03
N VAL A 219 10.86 -2.51 0.21
CA VAL A 219 9.50 -2.47 0.77
C VAL A 219 8.50 -3.10 -0.19
N ARG A 220 8.62 -2.80 -1.50
CA ARG A 220 7.73 -3.36 -2.52
C ARG A 220 7.86 -4.88 -2.65
N ILE A 221 9.08 -5.40 -2.65
CA ILE A 221 9.34 -6.85 -2.69
C ILE A 221 8.88 -7.51 -1.38
N GLY A 222 9.18 -6.90 -0.24
CA GLY A 222 8.85 -7.44 1.09
C GLY A 222 7.34 -7.52 1.36
N LEU A 223 6.53 -6.62 0.79
CA LEU A 223 5.07 -6.61 0.95
C LEU A 223 4.31 -7.42 -0.12
N GLN A 224 4.95 -7.81 -1.22
CA GLN A 224 4.32 -8.60 -2.29
C GLN A 224 3.62 -9.89 -1.81
N PRO A 225 4.14 -10.64 -0.81
CA PRO A 225 3.45 -11.82 -0.30
C PRO A 225 2.08 -11.52 0.32
N LEU A 226 1.84 -10.35 0.88
CA LEU A 226 0.52 -9.96 1.42
C LEU A 226 -0.51 -9.78 0.30
N ASP A 227 -0.10 -9.20 -0.84
CA ASP A 227 -0.96 -9.08 -2.01
C ASP A 227 -1.36 -10.47 -2.55
N ARG A 228 -0.42 -11.43 -2.50
CA ARG A 228 -0.70 -12.84 -2.90
C ARG A 228 -1.72 -13.50 -1.98
N VAL A 229 -1.62 -13.29 -0.66
CA VAL A 229 -2.62 -13.80 0.31
C VAL A 229 -3.99 -13.17 0.03
N SER A 230 -4.05 -11.86 -0.16
CA SER A 230 -5.29 -11.15 -0.48
C SER A 230 -5.93 -11.66 -1.77
N ALA A 231 -5.15 -11.83 -2.83
CA ALA A 231 -5.62 -12.39 -4.10
C ALA A 231 -6.09 -13.85 -3.97
N ALA A 232 -5.40 -14.66 -3.13
CA ALA A 232 -5.79 -16.05 -2.88
C ALA A 232 -7.10 -16.13 -2.10
N LEU A 233 -7.30 -15.27 -1.10
CA LEU A 233 -8.58 -15.15 -0.38
C LEU A 233 -9.72 -14.69 -1.31
N GLY A 234 -9.45 -13.77 -2.23
CA GLY A 234 -10.40 -13.40 -3.28
C GLY A 234 -10.83 -14.60 -4.12
N ARG A 235 -9.89 -15.44 -4.55
CA ARG A 235 -10.20 -16.68 -5.30
C ARG A 235 -11.02 -17.67 -4.49
N ILE A 236 -10.77 -17.79 -3.18
CA ILE A 236 -11.57 -18.66 -2.29
C ILE A 236 -12.99 -18.09 -2.18
N ARG A 237 -13.14 -16.79 -1.95
CA ARG A 237 -14.45 -16.13 -1.89
C ARG A 237 -15.25 -16.30 -3.19
N ASP A 238 -14.56 -16.22 -4.34
CA ASP A 238 -15.19 -16.36 -5.66
C ASP A 238 -15.40 -17.83 -6.08
N GLY A 239 -15.05 -18.81 -5.23
CA GLY A 239 -15.23 -20.21 -5.50
C GLY A 239 -14.19 -20.87 -6.39
N LYS A 240 -13.13 -20.15 -6.75
CA LYS A 240 -12.07 -20.65 -7.64
C LYS A 240 -10.97 -21.44 -6.92
N ALA A 241 -10.96 -21.44 -5.59
CA ALA A 241 -10.05 -22.19 -4.75
C ALA A 241 -10.72 -22.57 -3.42
N GLN A 242 -10.32 -23.70 -2.84
CA GLN A 242 -10.85 -24.17 -1.55
C GLN A 242 -9.91 -23.85 -0.38
N ARG A 243 -8.64 -23.60 -0.64
CA ARG A 243 -7.60 -23.34 0.36
C ARG A 243 -6.59 -22.33 -0.15
N LEU A 244 -5.89 -21.70 0.80
CA LEU A 244 -4.70 -20.91 0.51
C LEU A 244 -3.56 -21.86 0.18
N VAL A 245 -3.19 -21.93 -1.10
CA VAL A 245 -2.07 -22.74 -1.59
C VAL A 245 -1.00 -21.81 -2.16
N GLY A 246 0.26 -22.01 -1.74
CA GLY A 246 1.41 -21.25 -2.22
C GLY A 246 2.59 -21.34 -1.29
N ASN A 247 3.75 -20.87 -1.78
CA ASN A 247 4.95 -20.77 -0.96
C ASN A 247 4.96 -19.39 -0.27
N PHE A 248 4.64 -19.37 1.02
CA PHE A 248 4.61 -18.16 1.83
C PHE A 248 5.89 -18.03 2.66
N PRO A 249 6.43 -16.81 2.85
CA PRO A 249 7.52 -16.53 3.79
C PRO A 249 7.21 -17.05 5.20
N ALA A 250 8.27 -17.27 5.99
CA ALA A 250 8.15 -17.82 7.35
C ALA A 250 7.21 -16.99 8.24
N GLU A 251 7.19 -15.67 8.07
CA GLU A 251 6.39 -14.73 8.84
C GLU A 251 4.90 -14.78 8.49
N ILE A 252 4.55 -15.19 7.27
CA ILE A 252 3.17 -15.25 6.76
C ILE A 252 2.60 -16.67 6.83
N ARG A 253 3.45 -17.69 6.85
CA ARG A 253 3.05 -19.10 6.88
C ARG A 253 2.10 -19.44 8.05
N PRO A 254 2.34 -18.98 9.29
CA PRO A 254 1.41 -19.23 10.40
C PRO A 254 0.03 -18.63 10.14
N LEU A 255 -0.04 -17.42 9.58
CA LEU A 255 -1.29 -16.76 9.23
C LEU A 255 -2.06 -17.54 8.14
N ALA A 256 -1.37 -17.99 7.10
CA ALA A 256 -1.98 -18.79 6.04
C ALA A 256 -2.50 -20.14 6.56
N SER A 257 -1.77 -20.77 7.50
CA SER A 257 -2.19 -22.02 8.17
C SER A 257 -3.46 -21.80 9.00
N GLU A 258 -3.49 -20.75 9.80
CA GLU A 258 -4.65 -20.42 10.65
C GLU A 258 -5.90 -20.09 9.82
N LEU A 259 -5.73 -19.33 8.73
CA LEU A 259 -6.81 -19.07 7.79
C LEU A 259 -7.34 -20.36 7.14
N ASN A 260 -6.47 -21.29 6.75
CA ASN A 260 -6.91 -22.59 6.24
C ASN A 260 -7.66 -23.40 7.29
N SER A 261 -7.20 -23.39 8.54
CA SER A 261 -7.89 -24.05 9.64
C SER A 261 -9.29 -23.48 9.90
N LEU A 262 -9.45 -22.16 9.82
CA LEU A 262 -10.75 -21.48 9.93
C LEU A 262 -11.69 -21.85 8.77
N ILE A 263 -11.17 -21.93 7.54
CA ILE A 263 -11.93 -22.33 6.36
C ILE A 263 -12.41 -23.77 6.51
N ASP A 264 -11.53 -24.69 6.92
CA ASP A 264 -11.85 -26.09 7.13
C ASP A 264 -12.89 -26.27 8.24
N HIS A 265 -12.74 -25.57 9.38
CA HIS A 265 -13.69 -25.59 10.48
C HIS A 265 -15.08 -25.04 10.06
N SER A 266 -15.09 -23.94 9.30
CA SER A 266 -16.34 -23.38 8.76
C SER A 266 -17.04 -24.38 7.84
N ALA A 267 -16.31 -25.04 6.95
CA ALA A 267 -16.85 -26.05 6.05
C ALA A 267 -17.41 -27.26 6.84
N GLU A 268 -16.72 -27.70 7.90
CA GLU A 268 -17.18 -28.79 8.75
C GLU A 268 -18.46 -28.46 9.50
N VAL A 269 -18.57 -27.25 10.08
CA VAL A 269 -19.77 -26.78 10.78
C VAL A 269 -20.97 -26.76 9.85
N VAL A 270 -20.81 -26.23 8.64
CA VAL A 270 -21.85 -26.19 7.62
C VAL A 270 -22.23 -27.61 7.18
N GLY A 271 -21.26 -28.49 6.96
CA GLY A 271 -21.49 -29.89 6.60
C GLY A 271 -22.28 -30.64 7.67
N ARG A 272 -21.92 -30.49 8.94
CA ARG A 272 -22.66 -31.07 10.07
C ARG A 272 -24.10 -30.56 10.15
N ALA A 273 -24.30 -29.25 10.00
CA ALA A 273 -25.63 -28.66 9.99
C ALA A 273 -26.52 -29.24 8.88
N ARG A 274 -25.99 -29.47 7.69
CA ARG A 274 -26.70 -30.10 6.55
C ARG A 274 -27.07 -31.54 6.83
N THR A 275 -26.15 -32.32 7.37
CA THR A 275 -26.44 -33.71 7.74
C THR A 275 -27.56 -33.78 8.76
N HIS A 276 -27.57 -32.91 9.77
CA HIS A 276 -28.65 -32.83 10.75
C HIS A 276 -29.99 -32.47 10.10
N VAL A 277 -30.02 -31.50 9.21
CA VAL A 277 -31.22 -31.10 8.47
C VAL A 277 -31.73 -32.24 7.58
N SER A 278 -30.86 -32.94 6.88
CA SER A 278 -31.22 -34.09 6.03
C SER A 278 -31.79 -35.24 6.86
N ASN A 279 -31.16 -35.55 7.99
CA ASN A 279 -31.67 -36.57 8.90
C ASN A 279 -33.04 -36.22 9.46
N LEU A 280 -33.24 -34.95 9.89
CA LEU A 280 -34.53 -34.47 10.36
C LEU A 280 -35.63 -34.62 9.30
N ALA A 281 -35.27 -34.34 8.01
CA ALA A 281 -36.16 -34.57 6.88
C ALA A 281 -36.67 -36.01 6.81
N HIS A 282 -35.76 -36.95 6.92
CA HIS A 282 -36.07 -38.37 6.84
C HIS A 282 -36.92 -38.83 8.03
N PHE A 283 -36.55 -38.40 9.23
CA PHE A 283 -37.31 -38.73 10.44
C PHE A 283 -38.74 -38.17 10.45
N LEU A 284 -39.00 -37.02 9.81
CA LEU A 284 -40.33 -36.44 9.72
C LEU A 284 -41.15 -37.06 8.57
N LYS A 285 -40.55 -37.42 7.45
CA LYS A 285 -41.28 -38.05 6.33
C LYS A 285 -41.88 -39.40 6.66
N THR A 286 -41.19 -40.22 7.47
CA THR A 286 -41.63 -41.58 7.82
C THR A 286 -42.95 -41.57 8.61
N PRO A 287 -43.10 -40.89 9.76
CA PRO A 287 -44.38 -40.87 10.50
C PRO A 287 -45.51 -40.19 9.71
N LEU A 288 -45.17 -39.16 8.92
CA LEU A 288 -46.20 -38.53 8.07
C LEU A 288 -46.73 -39.50 6.98
N SER A 289 -45.84 -40.34 6.40
CA SER A 289 -46.25 -41.37 5.42
C SER A 289 -47.12 -42.45 6.07
N VAL A 290 -46.83 -42.85 7.32
CA VAL A 290 -47.68 -43.83 8.07
C VAL A 290 -49.06 -43.22 8.31
N LEU A 291 -49.13 -41.95 8.73
CA LEU A 291 -50.42 -41.29 8.96
C LEU A 291 -51.24 -41.15 7.66
N VAL A 292 -50.62 -40.95 6.53
CA VAL A 292 -51.28 -40.91 5.21
C VAL A 292 -51.80 -42.29 4.86
N SER A 293 -51.02 -43.36 5.04
CA SER A 293 -51.40 -44.73 4.74
C SER A 293 -52.59 -45.16 5.59
N GLU A 294 -52.54 -44.91 6.92
CA GLU A 294 -53.59 -45.23 7.88
C GLU A 294 -54.91 -44.49 7.56
N ALA A 295 -54.80 -43.20 7.20
CA ALA A 295 -55.98 -42.43 6.80
C ALA A 295 -56.61 -42.89 5.49
N HIS A 296 -55.87 -43.49 4.55
CA HIS A 296 -56.42 -44.08 3.35
C HIS A 296 -57.06 -45.41 3.59
N GLU A 297 -56.60 -46.23 4.57
CA GLU A 297 -57.17 -47.52 4.91
C GLU A 297 -58.50 -47.37 5.69
N HIS A 298 -58.73 -46.24 6.36
CA HIS A 298 -59.93 -45.97 7.17
C HIS A 298 -60.63 -44.69 6.70
N PRO A 299 -61.32 -44.68 5.57
CA PRO A 299 -61.96 -43.48 5.03
C PRO A 299 -63.12 -42.98 5.91
N GLY A 300 -63.20 -41.65 6.04
CA GLY A 300 -64.21 -40.94 6.86
C GLY A 300 -63.84 -39.49 7.09
N THR A 301 -64.72 -38.71 7.68
CA THR A 301 -64.51 -37.26 7.92
C THR A 301 -63.25 -36.97 8.73
N LEU A 302 -62.84 -37.85 9.66
CA LEU A 302 -61.59 -37.74 10.43
C LEU A 302 -60.37 -38.01 9.53
N ALA A 303 -60.46 -38.99 8.65
CA ALA A 303 -59.40 -39.29 7.67
C ALA A 303 -59.12 -38.10 6.74
N ASP A 304 -60.15 -37.43 6.25
CA ASP A 304 -60.03 -36.23 5.39
C ASP A 304 -59.34 -35.07 6.17
N VAL A 305 -59.64 -34.90 7.47
CA VAL A 305 -58.98 -33.90 8.32
C VAL A 305 -57.49 -34.25 8.48
N VAL A 306 -57.17 -35.52 8.79
CA VAL A 306 -55.80 -36.01 8.95
C VAL A 306 -55.02 -35.83 7.68
N LEU A 307 -55.55 -36.23 6.52
CA LEU A 307 -54.85 -36.06 5.23
C LEU A 307 -54.56 -34.60 4.93
N ARG A 308 -55.52 -33.69 5.16
CA ARG A 308 -55.28 -32.24 4.98
C ARG A 308 -54.16 -31.71 5.92
N GLN A 309 -54.19 -32.10 7.22
CA GLN A 309 -53.20 -31.66 8.17
C GLN A 309 -51.82 -32.23 7.90
N VAL A 310 -51.70 -33.52 7.57
CA VAL A 310 -50.44 -34.16 7.18
C VAL A 310 -49.88 -33.53 5.91
N GLY A 311 -50.75 -33.26 4.93
CA GLY A 311 -50.35 -32.52 3.73
C GLY A 311 -49.78 -31.12 4.04
N THR A 312 -50.36 -30.42 5.02
CA THR A 312 -49.89 -29.12 5.48
C THR A 312 -48.56 -29.23 6.22
N MET A 313 -48.41 -30.18 7.15
CA MET A 313 -47.15 -30.44 7.87
C MET A 313 -46.03 -30.82 6.92
N ARG A 314 -46.28 -31.69 5.94
CA ARG A 314 -45.29 -32.09 4.93
C ARG A 314 -44.81 -30.89 4.14
N ARG A 315 -45.71 -30.00 3.69
CA ARG A 315 -45.33 -28.75 2.99
C ARG A 315 -44.47 -27.86 3.86
N GLN A 316 -44.80 -27.66 5.14
CA GLN A 316 -44.00 -26.83 6.04
C GLN A 316 -42.62 -27.44 6.30
N VAL A 317 -42.54 -28.73 6.53
CA VAL A 317 -41.27 -29.44 6.70
C VAL A 317 -40.37 -29.31 5.48
N ASP A 318 -40.92 -29.62 4.29
CA ASP A 318 -40.15 -29.50 3.04
C ASP A 318 -39.68 -28.05 2.81
N HIS A 319 -40.50 -27.04 3.09
CA HIS A 319 -40.14 -25.62 3.03
C HIS A 319 -39.00 -25.24 4.02
N TYR A 320 -39.11 -25.61 5.29
CA TYR A 320 -38.06 -25.31 6.29
C TYR A 320 -36.76 -26.04 5.98
N LEU A 321 -36.83 -27.24 5.44
CA LEU A 321 -35.68 -28.04 5.03
C LEU A 321 -34.98 -27.44 3.84
N ALA A 322 -35.72 -27.03 2.80
CA ALA A 322 -35.18 -26.32 1.65
C ALA A 322 -34.49 -25.01 2.09
N ARG A 323 -35.15 -24.25 2.98
CA ARG A 323 -34.58 -22.99 3.51
C ARG A 323 -33.32 -23.22 4.35
N ALA A 324 -33.30 -24.24 5.21
CA ALA A 324 -32.12 -24.56 6.05
C ALA A 324 -30.93 -25.07 5.20
N ARG A 325 -31.21 -25.89 4.17
CA ARG A 325 -30.18 -26.33 3.21
C ARG A 325 -29.58 -25.16 2.47
N ALA A 326 -30.42 -24.29 1.92
CA ALA A 326 -29.99 -23.18 1.10
C ALA A 326 -29.29 -22.06 1.92
N ALA A 327 -29.69 -21.82 3.18
CA ALA A 327 -28.95 -20.92 4.06
C ALA A 327 -27.51 -21.42 4.33
N GLY A 328 -27.33 -22.75 4.32
CA GLY A 328 -26.00 -23.36 4.40
C GLY A 328 -25.23 -23.35 3.08
N SER A 329 -25.89 -23.36 1.92
CA SER A 329 -25.25 -23.41 0.59
C SER A 329 -24.69 -22.07 0.14
N VAL A 330 -25.37 -20.95 0.45
CA VAL A 330 -24.89 -19.58 0.14
C VAL A 330 -23.58 -19.25 0.85
N ASN A 331 -23.32 -19.87 2.00
CA ASN A 331 -22.12 -19.63 2.82
C ASN A 331 -20.99 -20.64 2.58
N VAL A 332 -21.16 -21.68 1.74
CA VAL A 332 -20.01 -22.50 1.33
C VAL A 332 -19.24 -21.75 0.28
N LEU A 333 -18.18 -21.11 0.73
CA LEU A 333 -17.20 -20.47 -0.11
C LEU A 333 -16.71 -21.49 -1.16
N GLY A 334 -17.19 -21.35 -2.42
CA GLY A 334 -16.57 -22.06 -3.51
C GLY A 334 -17.39 -23.15 -4.23
N SER A 335 -18.68 -23.36 -3.93
CA SER A 335 -19.51 -24.28 -4.71
C SER A 335 -19.63 -23.84 -6.18
N ARG A 336 -19.18 -24.72 -7.07
CA ARG A 336 -19.30 -24.55 -8.53
C ARG A 336 -19.84 -25.82 -9.17
N THR A 337 -20.97 -25.70 -9.82
CA THR A 337 -21.63 -26.84 -10.49
C THR A 337 -21.71 -26.59 -11.99
N ALA A 338 -21.19 -27.51 -12.81
CA ALA A 338 -21.37 -27.47 -14.26
C ALA A 338 -22.86 -27.71 -14.60
N VAL A 339 -23.47 -26.78 -15.36
CA VAL A 339 -24.93 -26.81 -15.63
C VAL A 339 -25.28 -27.92 -16.59
N ARG A 340 -24.55 -28.05 -17.69
CA ARG A 340 -24.86 -28.99 -18.78
C ARG A 340 -25.01 -30.45 -18.34
N PRO A 341 -24.09 -31.05 -17.56
CA PRO A 341 -24.20 -32.45 -17.12
C PRO A 341 -25.47 -32.68 -16.28
N VAL A 342 -25.82 -31.73 -15.42
CA VAL A 342 -27.03 -31.83 -14.57
C VAL A 342 -28.30 -31.85 -15.43
N ILE A 343 -28.40 -30.91 -16.36
CA ILE A 343 -29.58 -30.84 -17.27
C ILE A 343 -29.69 -32.08 -18.13
N GLU A 344 -28.60 -32.59 -18.71
CA GLU A 344 -28.62 -33.79 -19.58
C GLU A 344 -29.00 -35.04 -18.75
N ASP A 345 -28.49 -35.21 -17.51
CA ASP A 345 -28.81 -36.31 -16.61
C ASP A 345 -30.32 -36.29 -16.27
N LEU A 346 -30.83 -35.12 -15.84
CA LEU A 346 -32.26 -34.97 -15.50
C LEU A 346 -33.17 -35.20 -16.68
N SER A 347 -32.85 -34.64 -17.85
CA SER A 347 -33.64 -34.86 -19.09
C SER A 347 -33.71 -36.32 -19.47
N ARG A 348 -32.62 -37.08 -19.33
CA ARG A 348 -32.57 -38.54 -19.60
C ARG A 348 -33.44 -39.32 -18.60
N VAL A 349 -33.42 -38.96 -17.32
CA VAL A 349 -34.24 -39.60 -16.28
C VAL A 349 -35.73 -39.33 -16.53
N LEU A 350 -36.07 -38.05 -16.75
CA LEU A 350 -37.47 -37.62 -16.96
C LEU A 350 -38.08 -38.17 -18.27
N SER A 351 -37.28 -38.28 -19.34
CA SER A 351 -37.72 -38.98 -20.57
C SER A 351 -38.11 -40.43 -20.32
N ARG A 352 -37.45 -41.11 -19.39
CA ARG A 352 -37.84 -42.49 -19.01
C ARG A 352 -39.07 -42.55 -18.12
N ILE A 353 -39.20 -41.59 -17.19
CA ILE A 353 -40.36 -41.52 -16.31
C ILE A 353 -41.65 -41.24 -17.08
N HIS A 354 -41.58 -40.37 -18.11
CA HIS A 354 -42.72 -40.00 -18.95
C HIS A 354 -42.70 -40.71 -20.31
N ALA A 355 -42.11 -41.92 -20.42
CA ALA A 355 -41.96 -42.66 -21.67
C ALA A 355 -43.29 -43.02 -22.33
N ASP A 356 -44.34 -43.21 -21.53
CA ASP A 356 -45.73 -43.48 -21.99
C ASP A 356 -46.36 -42.32 -22.75
N ARG A 357 -45.84 -41.07 -22.56
CA ARG A 357 -46.33 -39.86 -23.24
C ARG A 357 -45.60 -39.56 -24.56
N ALA A 358 -44.59 -40.32 -24.92
CA ALA A 358 -43.76 -40.17 -26.13
C ALA A 358 -43.24 -38.74 -26.35
N LEU A 359 -42.85 -38.04 -25.26
CA LEU A 359 -42.36 -36.67 -25.28
C LEU A 359 -40.91 -36.59 -25.78
N THR A 360 -40.59 -35.53 -26.54
CA THR A 360 -39.23 -35.18 -26.93
C THR A 360 -38.73 -34.05 -26.06
N ILE A 361 -37.59 -34.26 -25.35
CA ILE A 361 -36.93 -33.23 -24.55
C ILE A 361 -35.66 -32.77 -25.28
N ASP A 362 -35.70 -31.56 -25.81
CA ASP A 362 -34.55 -30.94 -26.49
C ASP A 362 -33.72 -30.12 -25.52
N VAL A 363 -32.42 -30.39 -25.45
CA VAL A 363 -31.49 -29.69 -24.55
C VAL A 363 -30.46 -28.89 -25.34
N ASP A 364 -30.41 -27.58 -25.10
CA ASP A 364 -29.41 -26.67 -25.65
C ASP A 364 -28.72 -25.89 -24.51
N CYS A 365 -27.57 -26.39 -24.05
CA CYS A 365 -26.81 -25.85 -22.93
C CYS A 365 -25.32 -25.81 -23.29
N PRO A 366 -24.67 -24.62 -23.29
CA PRO A 366 -23.23 -24.50 -23.48
C PRO A 366 -22.46 -25.21 -22.36
N GLY A 367 -21.39 -25.92 -22.73
CA GLY A 367 -20.56 -26.67 -21.76
C GLY A 367 -19.74 -25.78 -20.79
N SER A 368 -19.64 -24.49 -21.11
CA SER A 368 -18.86 -23.53 -20.27
C SER A 368 -19.66 -22.97 -19.10
N LEU A 369 -20.99 -23.12 -19.07
CA LEU A 369 -21.82 -22.58 -18.02
C LEU A 369 -21.64 -23.31 -16.71
N ALA A 370 -21.42 -22.55 -15.62
CA ALA A 370 -21.35 -23.10 -14.28
C ALA A 370 -22.20 -22.26 -13.31
N PHE A 371 -23.02 -22.93 -12.55
CA PHE A 371 -23.82 -22.38 -11.45
C PHE A 371 -22.94 -22.14 -10.23
N ARG A 372 -23.05 -20.97 -9.63
CA ARG A 372 -22.38 -20.64 -8.35
C ARG A 372 -23.26 -21.14 -7.19
N GLY A 373 -23.33 -22.45 -7.04
CA GLY A 373 -24.13 -23.12 -6.04
C GLY A 373 -23.95 -24.63 -6.12
N GLU A 374 -24.73 -25.34 -5.30
CA GLU A 374 -24.61 -26.77 -5.15
C GLU A 374 -25.33 -27.53 -6.24
N ARG A 375 -24.78 -28.71 -6.56
CA ARG A 375 -25.35 -29.62 -7.57
C ARG A 375 -26.76 -30.03 -7.18
N GLN A 376 -27.00 -30.38 -5.93
CA GLN A 376 -28.30 -30.83 -5.44
C GLN A 376 -29.38 -29.76 -5.58
N ASP A 377 -29.07 -28.50 -5.29
CA ASP A 377 -30.03 -27.39 -5.42
C ASP A 377 -30.36 -27.11 -6.90
N LEU A 378 -29.35 -27.23 -7.80
CA LEU A 378 -29.57 -27.12 -9.23
C LEU A 378 -30.42 -28.29 -9.75
N GLU A 379 -30.16 -29.53 -9.29
CA GLU A 379 -30.94 -30.73 -9.62
C GLU A 379 -32.38 -30.57 -9.14
N GLU A 380 -32.62 -30.04 -7.94
CA GLU A 380 -33.96 -29.82 -7.39
C GLU A 380 -34.73 -28.75 -8.19
N MET A 381 -34.09 -27.61 -8.49
CA MET A 381 -34.71 -26.55 -9.28
C MET A 381 -35.02 -27.00 -10.71
N ALA A 382 -34.03 -27.49 -11.43
CA ALA A 382 -34.17 -27.90 -12.84
C ALA A 382 -35.09 -29.11 -12.99
N GLY A 383 -34.97 -30.08 -12.05
CA GLY A 383 -35.86 -31.25 -12.04
C GLY A 383 -37.34 -30.89 -11.89
N ASN A 384 -37.67 -29.98 -10.96
CA ASN A 384 -39.06 -29.50 -10.79
C ASN A 384 -39.57 -28.77 -12.04
N LEU A 385 -38.74 -27.96 -12.70
CA LEU A 385 -39.14 -27.24 -13.91
C LEU A 385 -39.36 -28.18 -15.10
N ILE A 386 -38.42 -29.11 -15.33
CA ILE A 386 -38.51 -30.05 -16.45
C ILE A 386 -39.63 -31.08 -16.22
N ASP A 387 -39.81 -31.59 -15.00
CA ASP A 387 -40.91 -32.49 -14.65
C ASP A 387 -42.28 -31.81 -14.84
N ASN A 388 -42.36 -30.53 -14.44
CA ASN A 388 -43.58 -29.75 -14.66
C ASN A 388 -43.87 -29.58 -16.17
N ALA A 389 -42.88 -29.20 -16.98
CA ALA A 389 -43.04 -29.11 -18.42
C ALA A 389 -43.43 -30.46 -19.04
N CYS A 390 -42.84 -31.57 -18.62
CA CYS A 390 -43.23 -32.91 -19.09
C CYS A 390 -44.67 -33.30 -18.74
N LYS A 391 -45.23 -32.82 -17.63
CA LYS A 391 -46.62 -33.07 -17.23
C LYS A 391 -47.63 -32.34 -18.11
N TRP A 392 -47.31 -31.16 -18.58
CA TRP A 392 -48.22 -30.30 -19.34
C TRP A 392 -47.97 -30.29 -20.84
N ALA A 393 -46.80 -30.69 -21.31
CA ALA A 393 -46.45 -30.77 -22.71
C ALA A 393 -47.39 -31.73 -23.48
N ASN A 394 -47.68 -31.42 -24.73
CA ASN A 394 -48.33 -32.35 -25.64
C ASN A 394 -47.35 -33.33 -26.28
N THR A 395 -46.23 -32.81 -26.82
CA THR A 395 -45.25 -33.61 -27.55
C THR A 395 -43.79 -33.17 -27.28
N ARG A 396 -43.56 -31.91 -26.91
CA ARG A 396 -42.21 -31.33 -26.90
C ARG A 396 -41.92 -30.45 -25.69
N VAL A 397 -40.74 -30.63 -25.12
CA VAL A 397 -40.16 -29.78 -24.08
C VAL A 397 -38.83 -29.27 -24.54
N ALA A 398 -38.59 -27.95 -24.48
CA ALA A 398 -37.31 -27.32 -24.79
C ALA A 398 -36.63 -26.82 -23.52
N VAL A 399 -35.39 -27.23 -23.28
CA VAL A 399 -34.56 -26.81 -22.17
C VAL A 399 -33.36 -26.06 -22.70
N THR A 400 -33.29 -24.77 -22.46
CA THR A 400 -32.17 -23.94 -22.94
C THR A 400 -31.49 -23.23 -21.78
N ALA A 401 -30.15 -23.15 -21.80
CA ALA A 401 -29.39 -22.35 -20.84
C ALA A 401 -28.49 -21.36 -21.58
N ARG A 402 -28.51 -20.11 -21.17
CA ARG A 402 -27.70 -19.03 -21.78
C ARG A 402 -27.08 -18.13 -20.72
N SER A 403 -25.87 -17.61 -21.01
CA SER A 403 -25.27 -16.58 -20.16
C SER A 403 -26.10 -15.29 -20.26
N ASN A 404 -26.38 -14.69 -19.12
CA ASN A 404 -27.07 -13.40 -19.00
C ASN A 404 -26.12 -12.40 -18.33
N GLY A 405 -25.16 -11.87 -19.11
CA GLY A 405 -24.06 -11.02 -18.59
C GLY A 405 -22.93 -11.81 -17.93
N ALA A 406 -22.05 -11.11 -17.22
CA ALA A 406 -20.81 -11.71 -16.68
C ALA A 406 -21.01 -12.54 -15.40
N ALA A 407 -22.13 -12.36 -14.69
CA ALA A 407 -22.32 -12.92 -13.35
C ALA A 407 -23.59 -13.79 -13.20
N GLN A 408 -24.38 -13.94 -14.24
CA GLN A 408 -25.64 -14.69 -14.22
C GLN A 408 -25.81 -15.55 -15.48
N PHE A 409 -26.62 -16.60 -15.36
CA PHE A 409 -27.15 -17.36 -16.49
C PHE A 409 -28.66 -17.53 -16.32
N GLU A 410 -29.35 -17.77 -17.41
CA GLU A 410 -30.78 -18.02 -17.44
C GLU A 410 -31.03 -19.45 -17.99
N LEU A 411 -31.73 -20.24 -17.17
CA LEU A 411 -32.28 -21.55 -17.57
C LEU A 411 -33.75 -21.35 -17.99
N ARG A 412 -34.11 -21.71 -19.22
CA ARG A 412 -35.47 -21.67 -19.73
C ARG A 412 -35.95 -23.06 -20.00
N VAL A 413 -37.15 -23.36 -19.53
CA VAL A 413 -37.85 -24.61 -19.80
C VAL A 413 -39.24 -24.26 -20.36
N GLY A 414 -39.46 -24.63 -21.60
CA GLY A 414 -40.71 -24.36 -22.32
C GLY A 414 -41.37 -25.65 -22.80
N ASP A 415 -42.68 -25.68 -22.77
CA ASP A 415 -43.50 -26.78 -23.28
C ASP A 415 -44.42 -26.34 -24.45
N ASP A 416 -45.04 -27.30 -25.10
CA ASP A 416 -46.05 -27.14 -26.16
C ASP A 416 -47.47 -27.47 -25.68
N GLY A 417 -47.76 -27.31 -24.39
CA GLY A 417 -49.06 -27.52 -23.77
C GLY A 417 -50.06 -26.40 -24.04
N GLU A 418 -51.15 -26.39 -23.27
CA GLU A 418 -52.22 -25.37 -23.43
C GLU A 418 -51.78 -23.97 -22.99
N GLY A 419 -50.63 -23.88 -22.23
CA GLY A 419 -50.16 -22.63 -21.68
C GLY A 419 -51.00 -22.12 -20.52
N LEU A 420 -50.76 -20.88 -20.11
CA LEU A 420 -51.52 -20.16 -19.09
C LEU A 420 -51.76 -18.73 -19.55
N ASP A 421 -52.93 -18.18 -19.29
CA ASP A 421 -53.18 -16.76 -19.50
C ASP A 421 -52.41 -15.84 -18.50
N GLU A 422 -52.43 -14.53 -18.73
CA GLU A 422 -51.66 -13.58 -17.95
C GLU A 422 -52.12 -13.54 -16.45
N GLU A 423 -53.44 -13.70 -16.23
CA GLU A 423 -53.98 -13.72 -14.86
C GLU A 423 -53.63 -15.04 -14.16
N GLU A 424 -53.66 -16.13 -14.84
CA GLU A 424 -53.28 -17.46 -14.36
C GLU A 424 -51.77 -17.54 -14.05
N ARG A 425 -50.90 -16.98 -14.91
CA ARG A 425 -49.47 -16.89 -14.68
C ARG A 425 -49.13 -16.10 -13.40
N ALA A 426 -49.87 -15.00 -13.18
CA ALA A 426 -49.69 -14.20 -11.96
C ALA A 426 -50.12 -14.96 -10.69
N ARG A 427 -51.17 -15.80 -10.77
CA ARG A 427 -51.73 -16.58 -9.69
C ARG A 427 -50.91 -17.82 -9.35
N VAL A 428 -50.51 -18.60 -10.33
CA VAL A 428 -49.66 -19.82 -10.16
C VAL A 428 -48.32 -19.50 -9.48
N GLY A 429 -47.91 -18.27 -9.60
CA GLY A 429 -46.76 -17.75 -8.82
C GLY A 429 -47.03 -17.59 -7.34
N ALA A 430 -48.29 -17.53 -6.86
CA ALA A 430 -48.60 -17.42 -5.45
C ALA A 430 -48.66 -18.82 -4.79
N ARG A 431 -48.37 -18.90 -3.46
CA ARG A 431 -48.18 -20.16 -2.74
C ARG A 431 -49.36 -21.12 -2.85
N GLY A 432 -49.17 -22.26 -3.52
CA GLY A 432 -50.02 -23.45 -3.37
C GLY A 432 -51.37 -23.41 -4.10
N GLU A 433 -51.61 -22.48 -5.01
CA GLU A 433 -52.74 -22.53 -5.91
C GLU A 433 -52.50 -23.57 -7.02
N ARG A 434 -53.49 -24.46 -7.22
CA ARG A 434 -53.58 -25.42 -8.30
C ARG A 434 -54.68 -24.94 -9.22
N LEU A 435 -54.43 -24.80 -10.51
CA LEU A 435 -55.43 -24.44 -11.52
C LEU A 435 -56.26 -25.66 -11.93
N ASP A 436 -55.71 -26.88 -11.84
CA ASP A 436 -56.41 -28.12 -12.16
C ASP A 436 -56.15 -29.18 -11.05
N GLU A 437 -57.24 -29.71 -10.46
CA GLU A 437 -57.19 -30.75 -9.44
C GLU A 437 -57.05 -32.15 -10.00
N ASN A 438 -57.27 -32.35 -11.30
CA ASN A 438 -57.30 -33.66 -11.96
C ASN A 438 -55.92 -34.17 -12.35
N VAL A 439 -54.90 -33.30 -12.42
CA VAL A 439 -53.53 -33.71 -12.78
C VAL A 439 -52.76 -34.09 -11.52
N PRO A 440 -52.13 -35.27 -11.47
CA PRO A 440 -51.37 -35.70 -10.26
C PRO A 440 -50.16 -34.83 -10.02
N GLY A 441 -50.12 -34.10 -8.87
CA GLY A 441 -49.00 -33.24 -8.49
C GLY A 441 -49.28 -32.49 -7.19
N SER A 442 -48.22 -32.09 -6.44
CA SER A 442 -48.32 -31.41 -5.17
C SER A 442 -48.61 -29.91 -5.26
N GLY A 443 -48.52 -29.29 -6.43
CA GLY A 443 -48.60 -27.84 -6.66
C GLY A 443 -47.43 -27.03 -6.05
N LEU A 444 -46.37 -27.70 -5.59
CA LEU A 444 -45.27 -27.11 -4.83
C LEU A 444 -44.01 -26.87 -5.63
N GLY A 445 -43.88 -27.49 -6.82
CA GLY A 445 -42.64 -27.48 -7.59
C GLY A 445 -42.15 -26.06 -7.90
N LEU A 446 -43.02 -25.19 -8.44
CA LEU A 446 -42.64 -23.80 -8.75
C LEU A 446 -42.37 -22.95 -7.53
N ALA A 447 -43.07 -23.21 -6.40
CA ALA A 447 -42.80 -22.52 -5.13
C ALA A 447 -41.41 -22.88 -4.57
N ILE A 448 -41.06 -24.18 -4.64
CA ILE A 448 -39.72 -24.67 -4.21
C ILE A 448 -38.63 -24.02 -5.08
N VAL A 449 -38.79 -24.03 -6.41
CA VAL A 449 -37.84 -23.40 -7.34
C VAL A 449 -37.67 -21.93 -7.02
N ARG A 450 -38.74 -21.20 -6.78
CA ARG A 450 -38.71 -19.77 -6.45
C ARG A 450 -37.98 -19.52 -5.12
N ASP A 451 -38.25 -20.31 -4.09
CA ASP A 451 -37.63 -20.16 -2.79
C ASP A 451 -36.12 -20.47 -2.86
N ILE A 452 -35.70 -21.53 -3.56
CA ILE A 452 -34.29 -21.85 -3.77
C ILE A 452 -33.62 -20.77 -4.63
N ALA A 453 -34.24 -20.32 -5.73
CA ALA A 453 -33.68 -19.28 -6.59
C ALA A 453 -33.41 -17.99 -5.81
N ARG A 454 -34.37 -17.52 -5.01
CA ARG A 454 -34.22 -16.33 -4.15
C ARG A 454 -33.05 -16.43 -3.17
N LEU A 455 -32.77 -17.61 -2.64
CA LEU A 455 -31.64 -17.83 -1.71
C LEU A 455 -30.28 -17.62 -2.40
N TYR A 456 -30.21 -17.91 -3.68
CA TYR A 456 -29.04 -17.64 -4.52
C TYR A 456 -29.04 -16.23 -5.13
N GLY A 457 -30.02 -15.37 -4.78
CA GLY A 457 -30.18 -14.03 -5.38
C GLY A 457 -30.68 -14.07 -6.83
N GLY A 458 -31.28 -15.20 -7.23
CA GLY A 458 -31.91 -15.41 -8.52
C GLY A 458 -33.40 -15.07 -8.51
N ALA A 459 -34.06 -15.30 -9.66
CA ALA A 459 -35.48 -15.06 -9.86
C ALA A 459 -36.09 -16.11 -10.79
N LEU A 460 -37.35 -16.45 -10.55
CA LEU A 460 -38.20 -17.28 -11.44
C LEU A 460 -39.29 -16.41 -12.00
N THR A 461 -39.42 -16.40 -13.36
CA THR A 461 -40.53 -15.76 -14.09
C THR A 461 -41.20 -16.79 -14.99
N LEU A 462 -42.47 -16.55 -15.25
CA LEU A 462 -43.30 -17.35 -16.11
C LEU A 462 -43.69 -16.51 -17.36
N ASP A 463 -43.58 -17.11 -18.55
CA ASP A 463 -43.83 -16.44 -19.80
C ASP A 463 -44.53 -17.41 -20.80
N GLU A 464 -44.95 -16.93 -21.95
CA GLU A 464 -45.46 -17.76 -23.04
C GLU A 464 -44.28 -18.47 -23.74
N SER A 465 -44.45 -19.78 -23.94
CA SER A 465 -43.45 -20.59 -24.63
C SER A 465 -43.46 -20.32 -26.16
N PRO A 466 -42.30 -20.22 -26.80
CA PRO A 466 -42.23 -20.21 -28.26
C PRO A 466 -42.84 -21.45 -28.92
N LEU A 467 -43.07 -22.52 -28.14
CA LEU A 467 -43.72 -23.74 -28.56
C LEU A 467 -45.26 -23.69 -28.44
N GLY A 468 -45.81 -22.62 -27.84
CA GLY A 468 -47.23 -22.40 -27.64
C GLY A 468 -47.77 -22.67 -26.24
N GLY A 469 -46.95 -23.29 -25.34
CA GLY A 469 -47.31 -23.57 -23.95
C GLY A 469 -46.72 -22.57 -22.92
N LEU A 470 -46.26 -23.06 -21.79
CA LEU A 470 -45.66 -22.27 -20.72
C LEU A 470 -44.12 -22.27 -20.81
N GLU A 471 -43.48 -21.11 -20.73
CA GLU A 471 -42.03 -20.99 -20.53
C GLU A 471 -41.74 -20.55 -19.11
N THR A 472 -40.91 -21.31 -18.41
CA THR A 472 -40.33 -20.91 -17.12
C THR A 472 -38.91 -20.40 -17.33
N ARG A 473 -38.60 -19.20 -16.80
CA ARG A 473 -37.28 -18.58 -16.89
C ARG A 473 -36.69 -18.46 -15.48
N LEU A 474 -35.58 -19.12 -15.26
CA LEU A 474 -34.88 -19.18 -14.00
C LEU A 474 -33.52 -18.48 -14.15
N ALA A 475 -33.39 -17.28 -13.56
CA ALA A 475 -32.13 -16.55 -13.51
C ALA A 475 -31.33 -16.95 -12.26
N LEU A 476 -30.08 -17.37 -12.43
CA LEU A 476 -29.20 -17.85 -11.37
C LEU A 476 -27.78 -17.24 -11.49
N PRO A 477 -27.03 -17.13 -10.36
CA PRO A 477 -25.66 -16.64 -10.41
C PRO A 477 -24.73 -17.63 -11.12
N ALA A 478 -23.91 -17.11 -12.04
CA ALA A 478 -22.88 -17.85 -12.75
C ALA A 478 -21.50 -17.63 -12.16
N THR A 479 -20.61 -18.61 -12.36
CA THR A 479 -19.15 -18.38 -12.22
C THR A 479 -18.57 -18.31 -13.62
N ALA A 480 -17.75 -17.27 -13.86
CA ALA A 480 -16.98 -17.16 -15.09
C ALA A 480 -15.96 -18.31 -15.22
#